data_3e0f235d994580b16c95e5fb161cfa0b
#
_entry.id   3e0f235d994580b16c95e5fb161cfa0b
#
_cell.length_a   1.000
_cell.length_b   1.000
_cell.length_c   1.000
_cell.angle_alpha   90.00
_cell.angle_beta   90.00
_cell.angle_gamma   90.00
#
_symmetry.space_group_name_H-M   'P 1'
#
loop_
_entity.id
_entity.type
_entity.pdbx_description
1 polymer ?
#
loop_
_entity_poly.entity_id
_entity_poly.type
_entity_poly.pdbx_seq_one_letter_code
_entity_poly.pdbx_strand_id
1 'polypeptide(L)'
;MKTTYNFLFVIICLSLLACQTTPSDVLPRIAIAGLGIESSTFSPALTTEEAFHAQQGMEIMKDYPFLNPEHKNRSRAQWFPALRGKSLPGGIVTREAYESLMNIMLDQLKKNLPYDGLFFDIHGAMSVV
;
A
#
# COMPACT_ATOMS: atom_id res chain seq x y z
N MET A 1 34.86 27.87 39.94
CA MET A 1 34.20 26.57 39.70
C MET A 1 32.67 26.63 39.52
N LYS A 2 31.98 27.71 39.78
CA LYS A 2 30.48 27.78 39.59
C LYS A 2 30.04 28.10 38.16
N THR A 3 30.89 28.67 37.33
CA THR A 3 30.54 29.10 35.96
C THR A 3 30.49 27.96 34.93
N THR A 4 31.27 26.91 35.14
CA THR A 4 31.32 25.76 34.21
C THR A 4 30.07 24.87 34.27
N TYR A 5 29.41 24.76 35.41
CA TYR A 5 28.20 23.95 35.56
C TYR A 5 26.97 24.59 34.88
N ASN A 6 26.89 25.92 34.88
CA ASN A 6 25.80 26.63 34.22
C ASN A 6 25.90 26.51 32.70
N PHE A 7 27.10 26.46 32.12
CA PHE A 7 27.30 26.32 30.69
C PHE A 7 26.94 24.90 30.19
N LEU A 8 27.32 23.89 30.98
CA LEU A 8 26.97 22.49 30.67
C LEU A 8 25.46 22.24 30.75
N PHE A 9 24.76 22.84 31.69
CA PHE A 9 23.33 22.71 31.86
C PHE A 9 22.54 23.36 30.69
N VAL A 10 23.02 24.50 30.22
CA VAL A 10 22.41 25.18 29.05
C VAL A 10 22.59 24.36 27.77
N ILE A 11 23.75 23.72 27.58
CA ILE A 11 23.99 22.86 26.40
C ILE A 11 23.08 21.61 26.42
N ILE A 12 22.91 20.99 27.58
CA ILE A 12 22.04 19.83 27.75
C ILE A 12 20.55 20.23 27.52
N CYS A 13 20.12 21.38 27.96
CA CYS A 13 18.76 21.86 27.70
C CYS A 13 18.53 22.20 26.23
N LEU A 14 19.50 22.76 25.52
CA LEU A 14 19.41 23.03 24.09
C LEU A 14 19.34 21.74 23.24
N SER A 15 20.05 20.69 23.65
CA SER A 15 20.02 19.41 22.94
C SER A 15 18.70 18.66 23.10
N LEU A 16 17.95 18.89 24.17
CA LEU A 16 16.62 18.31 24.40
C LEU A 16 15.51 19.02 23.63
N LEU A 17 15.70 20.28 23.21
CA LEU A 17 14.74 21.00 22.37
C LEU A 17 14.82 20.62 20.88
N ALA A 18 15.89 19.99 20.42
CA ALA A 18 16.10 19.68 19.00
C ALA A 18 15.31 18.46 18.50
N CYS A 19 14.57 17.75 19.36
CA CYS A 19 13.85 16.53 18.98
C CYS A 19 12.31 16.66 19.10
N GLN A 20 11.76 17.86 18.93
CA GLN A 20 10.34 18.03 18.72
C GLN A 20 10.06 17.98 17.22
N THR A 21 9.87 16.77 16.69
CA THR A 21 9.21 16.61 15.40
C THR A 21 7.78 17.15 15.57
N THR A 22 7.54 18.36 15.08
CA THR A 22 6.16 18.83 14.89
C THR A 22 5.45 17.80 14.03
N PRO A 23 4.26 17.31 14.43
CA PRO A 23 3.46 16.47 13.55
C PRO A 23 3.29 17.23 12.23
N SER A 24 3.68 16.65 11.13
CA SER A 24 3.38 17.20 9.82
C SER A 24 1.85 17.24 9.69
N ASP A 25 1.26 18.42 9.47
CA ASP A 25 -0.16 18.56 9.16
C ASP A 25 -0.52 17.91 7.80
N VAL A 26 0.48 17.41 7.08
CA VAL A 26 0.32 16.74 5.80
C VAL A 26 -0.05 15.28 6.03
N LEU A 27 -1.21 14.89 5.53
CA LEU A 27 -1.68 13.51 5.59
C LEU A 27 -0.74 12.58 4.81
N PRO A 28 -0.42 11.40 5.35
CA PRO A 28 0.41 10.42 4.65
C PRO A 28 -0.26 9.97 3.34
N ARG A 29 0.54 9.75 2.34
CA ARG A 29 0.16 9.32 0.99
C ARG A 29 0.26 7.81 0.91
N ILE A 30 -0.87 7.11 0.87
CA ILE A 30 -0.92 5.65 0.89
C ILE A 30 -1.47 5.13 -0.43
N ALA A 31 -0.66 4.36 -1.14
CA ALA A 31 -1.12 3.61 -2.30
C ALA A 31 -1.86 2.34 -1.88
N ILE A 32 -2.81 1.89 -2.72
CA ILE A 32 -3.49 0.60 -2.57
C ILE A 32 -3.30 -0.17 -3.87
N ALA A 33 -2.76 -1.38 -3.77
CA ALA A 33 -2.58 -2.25 -4.92
C ALA A 33 -2.53 -3.72 -4.49
N GLY A 34 -2.81 -4.63 -5.42
CA GLY A 34 -2.60 -6.05 -5.17
C GLY A 34 -3.26 -6.96 -6.16
N LEU A 35 -2.72 -8.17 -6.27
CA LEU A 35 -3.31 -9.30 -6.96
C LEU A 35 -3.39 -10.47 -6.00
N GLY A 36 -4.56 -11.08 -5.89
CA GLY A 36 -4.79 -12.18 -4.96
C GLY A 36 -5.45 -13.38 -5.62
N ILE A 37 -4.83 -14.54 -5.48
CA ILE A 37 -5.38 -15.86 -5.80
C ILE A 37 -4.65 -16.90 -4.97
N GLU A 38 -5.35 -17.96 -4.63
CA GLU A 38 -4.76 -19.22 -4.13
C GLU A 38 -4.75 -20.22 -5.28
N SER A 39 -3.65 -20.26 -6.02
CA SER A 39 -3.51 -21.15 -7.17
C SER A 39 -2.96 -22.53 -6.76
N SER A 40 -3.46 -23.56 -7.43
CA SER A 40 -3.00 -24.94 -7.26
C SER A 40 -2.29 -25.43 -8.52
N THR A 41 -1.08 -25.94 -8.34
CA THR A 41 -0.32 -26.61 -9.42
C THR A 41 -0.88 -27.99 -9.78
N PHE A 42 -1.80 -28.52 -8.98
CA PHE A 42 -2.50 -29.78 -9.27
C PHE A 42 -3.77 -29.58 -10.10
N SER A 43 -4.23 -28.34 -10.26
CA SER A 43 -5.37 -28.04 -11.12
C SER A 43 -4.94 -28.05 -12.60
N PRO A 44 -5.68 -28.75 -13.48
CA PRO A 44 -5.42 -28.69 -14.93
C PRO A 44 -5.90 -27.38 -15.58
N ALA A 45 -6.69 -26.57 -14.85
CA ALA A 45 -7.16 -25.28 -15.34
C ALA A 45 -6.06 -24.22 -15.25
N LEU A 46 -6.15 -23.21 -16.13
CA LEU A 46 -5.34 -21.99 -16.05
C LEU A 46 -6.24 -20.84 -15.64
N THR A 47 -5.65 -19.87 -14.92
CA THR A 47 -6.33 -18.65 -14.51
C THR A 47 -5.93 -17.51 -15.44
N THR A 48 -6.92 -16.96 -16.13
CA THR A 48 -6.74 -15.83 -17.06
C THR A 48 -6.98 -14.49 -16.38
N GLU A 49 -6.74 -13.40 -17.08
CA GLU A 49 -6.92 -12.03 -16.56
C GLU A 49 -8.33 -11.76 -16.06
N GLU A 50 -9.34 -12.20 -16.80
CA GLU A 50 -10.75 -11.98 -16.49
C GLU A 50 -11.15 -12.55 -15.14
N ALA A 51 -10.52 -13.65 -14.72
CA ALA A 51 -10.81 -14.30 -13.45
C ALA A 51 -10.48 -13.43 -12.23
N PHE A 52 -9.60 -12.44 -12.39
CA PHE A 52 -9.23 -11.52 -11.33
C PHE A 52 -10.25 -10.42 -11.07
N HIS A 53 -11.21 -10.20 -11.96
CA HIS A 53 -12.20 -9.12 -11.84
C HIS A 53 -11.54 -7.79 -11.44
N ALA A 54 -10.45 -7.45 -12.11
CA ALA A 54 -9.58 -6.35 -11.71
C ALA A 54 -10.30 -5.00 -11.74
N GLN A 55 -10.17 -4.27 -10.65
CA GLN A 55 -10.70 -2.93 -10.45
C GLN A 55 -9.56 -1.91 -10.42
N GLN A 56 -9.85 -0.67 -10.79
CA GLN A 56 -8.87 0.42 -10.78
C GLN A 56 -9.45 1.68 -10.13
N GLY A 57 -8.56 2.50 -9.57
CA GLY A 57 -8.94 3.79 -9.03
C GLY A 57 -9.91 3.69 -7.85
N MET A 58 -10.81 4.68 -7.74
CA MET A 58 -11.67 4.84 -6.56
C MET A 58 -12.67 3.70 -6.32
N GLU A 59 -12.95 2.88 -7.33
CA GLU A 59 -13.82 1.70 -7.17
C GLU A 59 -13.25 0.72 -6.13
N ILE A 60 -11.93 0.57 -6.08
CA ILE A 60 -11.22 -0.27 -5.12
C ILE A 60 -11.58 0.08 -3.66
N MET A 61 -11.86 1.35 -3.38
CA MET A 61 -12.15 1.82 -2.03
C MET A 61 -13.38 1.18 -1.42
N LYS A 62 -14.33 0.78 -2.27
CA LYS A 62 -15.60 0.15 -1.85
C LYS A 62 -15.40 -1.24 -1.25
N ASP A 63 -14.30 -1.90 -1.59
CA ASP A 63 -13.99 -3.25 -1.11
C ASP A 63 -13.41 -3.26 0.31
N TYR A 64 -13.09 -2.07 0.84
CA TYR A 64 -12.49 -1.92 2.15
C TYR A 64 -13.41 -1.16 3.11
N PRO A 65 -14.16 -1.84 4.00
CA PRO A 65 -15.08 -1.19 4.94
C PRO A 65 -14.42 -0.10 5.79
N PHE A 66 -13.12 -0.24 6.10
CA PHE A 66 -12.35 0.75 6.85
C PHE A 66 -12.03 2.02 6.06
N LEU A 67 -12.34 2.05 4.75
CA LEU A 67 -12.21 3.21 3.86
C LEU A 67 -13.55 3.79 3.43
N ASN A 68 -14.65 3.32 4.00
CA ASN A 68 -15.96 3.94 3.77
C ASN A 68 -15.95 5.42 4.18
N PRO A 69 -16.75 6.30 3.54
CA PRO A 69 -16.71 7.75 3.78
C PRO A 69 -16.84 8.14 5.25
N GLU A 70 -17.65 7.41 6.02
CA GLU A 70 -17.89 7.69 7.44
C GLU A 70 -16.86 7.05 8.38
N HIS A 71 -15.99 6.18 7.85
CA HIS A 71 -15.02 5.50 8.70
C HIS A 71 -13.83 6.43 9.01
N LYS A 72 -13.43 6.48 10.28
CA LYS A 72 -12.34 7.35 10.77
C LYS A 72 -11.02 7.22 10.00
N ASN A 73 -10.73 6.06 9.42
CA ASN A 73 -9.50 5.84 8.68
C ASN A 73 -9.52 6.54 7.31
N ARG A 74 -10.72 6.82 6.75
CA ARG A 74 -10.86 7.49 5.46
C ARG A 74 -10.14 8.84 5.41
N SER A 75 -10.22 9.60 6.48
CA SER A 75 -9.62 10.94 6.61
C SER A 75 -8.20 10.96 7.18
N ARG A 76 -7.61 9.80 7.50
CA ARG A 76 -6.28 9.72 8.12
C ARG A 76 -5.13 9.66 7.12
N ALA A 77 -5.43 9.51 5.84
CA ALA A 77 -4.45 9.47 4.76
C ALA A 77 -5.05 10.00 3.45
N GLN A 78 -4.18 10.37 2.53
CA GLN A 78 -4.50 10.52 1.13
C GLN A 78 -4.35 9.14 0.47
N TRP A 79 -5.45 8.60 -0.04
CA TRP A 79 -5.49 7.25 -0.60
C TRP A 79 -5.36 7.28 -2.12
N PHE A 80 -4.44 6.49 -2.66
CA PHE A 80 -4.13 6.39 -4.09
C PHE A 80 -4.33 4.94 -4.55
N PRO A 81 -5.59 4.52 -4.80
CA PRO A 81 -5.86 3.19 -5.29
C PRO A 81 -5.41 3.04 -6.74
N ALA A 82 -4.58 2.04 -7.03
CA ALA A 82 -4.01 1.75 -8.34
C ALA A 82 -4.79 0.64 -9.04
N LEU A 83 -4.50 -0.61 -8.71
CA LEU A 83 -5.21 -1.79 -9.22
C LEU A 83 -5.35 -2.82 -8.11
N ARG A 84 -6.51 -3.43 -8.03
CA ARG A 84 -6.78 -4.62 -7.21
C ARG A 84 -7.47 -5.66 -8.06
N GLY A 85 -6.89 -6.87 -8.14
CA GLY A 85 -7.50 -8.01 -8.77
C GLY A 85 -7.59 -9.18 -7.80
N LYS A 86 -8.73 -9.86 -7.72
CA LYS A 86 -8.92 -11.01 -6.83
C LYS A 86 -9.68 -12.11 -7.54
N SER A 87 -9.03 -13.26 -7.67
CA SER A 87 -9.64 -14.48 -8.20
C SER A 87 -10.03 -15.44 -7.08
N LEU A 88 -11.03 -16.28 -7.35
CA LEU A 88 -11.27 -17.46 -6.54
C LEU A 88 -10.08 -18.43 -6.64
N PRO A 89 -9.89 -19.33 -5.64
CA PRO A 89 -8.91 -20.40 -5.75
C PRO A 89 -9.07 -21.18 -7.05
N GLY A 90 -7.94 -21.41 -7.76
CA GLY A 90 -7.99 -21.98 -9.10
C GLY A 90 -6.65 -22.58 -9.54
N GLY A 91 -6.46 -22.68 -10.85
CA GLY A 91 -5.22 -23.14 -11.45
C GLY A 91 -4.12 -22.07 -11.48
N ILE A 92 -3.00 -22.42 -12.07
CA ILE A 92 -1.85 -21.54 -12.25
C ILE A 92 -2.25 -20.34 -13.12
N VAL A 93 -1.77 -19.16 -12.77
CA VAL A 93 -2.02 -17.93 -13.54
C VAL A 93 -1.21 -17.96 -14.84
N THR A 94 -1.81 -17.58 -15.95
CA THR A 94 -1.09 -17.45 -17.20
C THR A 94 -0.09 -16.27 -17.12
N ARG A 95 1.04 -16.40 -17.80
CA ARG A 95 2.06 -15.34 -17.88
C ARG A 95 1.46 -14.03 -18.41
N GLU A 96 0.67 -14.14 -19.46
CA GLU A 96 0.01 -13.00 -20.10
C GLU A 96 -0.91 -12.26 -19.14
N ALA A 97 -1.72 -12.99 -18.36
CA ALA A 97 -2.59 -12.39 -17.35
C ALA A 97 -1.79 -11.66 -16.26
N TYR A 98 -0.75 -12.32 -15.76
CA TYR A 98 0.12 -11.73 -14.74
C TYR A 98 0.82 -10.48 -15.24
N GLU A 99 1.48 -10.55 -16.40
CA GLU A 99 2.22 -9.42 -16.96
C GLU A 99 1.29 -8.24 -17.31
N SER A 100 0.12 -8.52 -17.88
CA SER A 100 -0.89 -7.48 -18.17
C SER A 100 -1.31 -6.74 -16.91
N LEU A 101 -1.79 -7.47 -15.90
CA LEU A 101 -2.26 -6.89 -14.64
C LEU A 101 -1.15 -6.17 -13.88
N MET A 102 0.06 -6.73 -13.85
CA MET A 102 1.22 -6.10 -13.21
C MET A 102 1.62 -4.81 -13.91
N ASN A 103 1.63 -4.78 -15.24
CA ASN A 103 1.95 -3.56 -16.00
C ASN A 103 0.94 -2.45 -15.70
N ILE A 104 -0.36 -2.74 -15.71
CA ILE A 104 -1.40 -1.79 -15.37
C ILE A 104 -1.21 -1.27 -13.93
N MET A 105 -0.98 -2.17 -12.98
CA MET A 105 -0.78 -1.82 -11.57
C MET A 105 0.43 -0.89 -11.38
N LEU A 106 1.57 -1.24 -11.99
CA LEU A 106 2.80 -0.46 -11.89
C LEU A 106 2.66 0.91 -12.55
N ASP A 107 1.98 0.99 -13.69
CA ASP A 107 1.75 2.26 -14.37
C ASP A 107 0.83 3.19 -13.58
N GLN A 108 -0.20 2.65 -12.92
CA GLN A 108 -1.05 3.42 -12.02
C GLN A 108 -0.27 3.91 -10.78
N LEU A 109 0.57 3.05 -10.20
CA LEU A 109 1.40 3.43 -9.05
C LEU A 109 2.39 4.55 -9.41
N LYS A 110 3.04 4.49 -10.56
CA LYS A 110 4.00 5.51 -11.01
C LYS A 110 3.39 6.90 -11.13
N LYS A 111 2.09 7.02 -11.46
CA LYS A 111 1.42 8.31 -11.70
C LYS A 111 1.37 9.24 -10.49
N ASN A 112 1.39 8.69 -9.29
CA ASN A 112 1.14 9.45 -8.07
C ASN A 112 2.31 9.43 -7.06
N LEU A 113 3.50 9.00 -7.48
CA LEU A 113 4.69 9.04 -6.63
C LEU A 113 5.00 10.48 -6.14
N PRO A 114 5.63 10.65 -4.97
CA PRO A 114 6.01 9.60 -4.02
C PRO A 114 4.88 9.18 -3.09
N TYR A 115 5.02 7.99 -2.47
CA TYR A 115 4.14 7.50 -1.41
C TYR A 115 4.90 7.37 -0.10
N ASP A 116 4.19 7.52 1.02
CA ASP A 116 4.70 7.22 2.37
C ASP A 116 4.50 5.75 2.73
N GLY A 117 3.55 5.07 2.04
CA GLY A 117 3.28 3.66 2.26
C GLY A 117 2.47 3.02 1.15
N LEU A 118 2.50 1.68 1.12
CA LEU A 118 1.70 0.85 0.23
C LEU A 118 0.88 -0.15 1.05
N PHE A 119 -0.45 -0.08 0.91
CA PHE A 119 -1.33 -1.16 1.34
C PHE A 119 -1.39 -2.20 0.21
N PHE A 120 -0.67 -3.31 0.41
CA PHE A 120 -0.50 -4.34 -0.61
C PHE A 120 -1.38 -5.54 -0.29
N ASP A 121 -2.52 -5.66 -1.00
CA ASP A 121 -3.54 -6.70 -0.81
C ASP A 121 -3.24 -7.89 -1.73
N ILE A 122 -2.47 -8.85 -1.22
CA ILE A 122 -2.04 -10.04 -1.95
C ILE A 122 -2.38 -11.32 -1.20
N HIS A 123 -2.41 -12.43 -1.95
CA HIS A 123 -2.39 -13.78 -1.40
C HIS A 123 -1.04 -14.45 -1.68
N GLY A 124 -0.56 -15.24 -0.72
CA GLY A 124 0.78 -15.82 -0.76
C GLY A 124 0.96 -17.09 -1.60
N ALA A 125 -0.09 -17.57 -2.28
CA ALA A 125 -0.07 -18.85 -3.01
C ALA A 125 -0.28 -18.67 -4.54
N MET A 126 0.12 -17.55 -5.11
CA MET A 126 0.02 -17.32 -6.56
C MET A 126 1.21 -17.92 -7.28
N SER A 127 0.95 -18.86 -8.22
CA SER A 127 1.92 -19.42 -9.16
C SER A 127 1.62 -18.92 -10.57
N VAL A 128 2.66 -18.67 -11.36
CA VAL A 128 2.58 -18.18 -12.75
C VAL A 128 3.36 -19.13 -13.66
N VAL A 129 2.83 -19.48 -14.84
CA VAL A 129 3.50 -20.27 -15.87
C VAL A 129 4.24 -19.38 -16.84
#